data_34d761c666b0ce405994b9ad2d7545d7
#
_entry.id   34d761c666b0ce405994b9ad2d7545d7
#
_cell.length_a   1.000
_cell.length_b   1.000
_cell.length_c   1.000
_cell.angle_alpha   90.00
_cell.angle_beta   90.00
_cell.angle_gamma   90.00
#
_symmetry.space_group_name_H-M   'P 1'
#
loop_
_entity.id
_entity.type
_entity.pdbx_description
1 polymer ?
#
loop_
_entity_poly.entity_id
_entity_poly.type
_entity_poly.pdbx_seq_one_letter_code
_entity_poly.pdbx_strand_id
1 'polypeptide(L)'
;DGGGAQAAFREVLAADPDNSRARQGLAAVESGLIRRAERAAALDSDFTAAQRWLGKAGTVRGEGPTLIDARARIEAIRTAQLDALRNAGLRDLTSSKGLKDARDKLAQAERIALPGDATVELLRARIELVTHYGSFRPRQGFSDALQDGGRGPQMVVVPHGTFLMGATQEEIGGRDAERPQHEVRFERGFAMSITEVTVADFRRFVEATHARPRATRRGHSVVYDERSGNFIRRSGV
;
A
#
# COMPACT_ATOMS: atom_id res chain seq x y z
N ASP A 1 -21.41 37.02 -13.37
CA ASP A 1 -20.32 37.91 -12.96
C ASP A 1 -20.64 38.59 -11.63
N GLY A 2 -20.21 37.97 -10.50
CA GLY A 2 -20.44 38.55 -9.17
C GLY A 2 -19.56 39.81 -8.85
N GLY A 3 -18.57 40.11 -9.70
CA GLY A 3 -17.66 41.24 -9.49
C GLY A 3 -18.35 42.61 -9.59
N GLY A 4 -19.30 42.77 -10.47
CA GLY A 4 -20.05 44.03 -10.63
C GLY A 4 -20.95 44.32 -9.45
N ALA A 5 -21.66 43.31 -8.91
CA ALA A 5 -22.52 43.48 -7.75
C ALA A 5 -21.72 43.80 -6.47
N GLN A 6 -20.59 43.13 -6.25
CA GLN A 6 -19.71 43.41 -5.13
C GLN A 6 -19.17 44.82 -5.16
N ALA A 7 -18.72 45.33 -6.33
CA ALA A 7 -18.23 46.67 -6.49
C ALA A 7 -19.33 47.72 -6.21
N ALA A 8 -20.52 47.54 -6.77
CA ALA A 8 -21.65 48.43 -6.54
C ALA A 8 -22.05 48.55 -5.05
N PHE A 9 -22.11 47.41 -4.32
CA PHE A 9 -22.42 47.41 -2.89
C PHE A 9 -21.30 48.07 -2.06
N ARG A 10 -20.05 47.95 -2.45
CA ARG A 10 -18.92 48.62 -1.78
C ARG A 10 -18.95 50.15 -2.00
N GLU A 11 -19.32 50.56 -3.19
CA GLU A 11 -19.46 52.01 -3.51
C GLU A 11 -20.58 52.62 -2.64
N VAL A 12 -21.70 51.94 -2.51
CA VAL A 12 -22.78 52.41 -1.61
C VAL A 12 -22.31 52.45 -0.16
N LEU A 13 -21.57 51.47 0.33
CA LEU A 13 -21.07 51.46 1.71
C LEU A 13 -19.94 52.51 1.94
N ALA A 14 -19.23 52.91 0.90
CA ALA A 14 -18.26 54.00 0.98
C ALA A 14 -18.99 55.35 1.20
N ALA A 15 -20.15 55.52 0.59
CA ALA A 15 -20.98 56.74 0.76
C ALA A 15 -21.85 56.69 2.04
N ASP A 16 -22.43 55.56 2.37
CA ASP A 16 -23.27 55.30 3.55
C ASP A 16 -22.84 53.98 4.24
N PRO A 17 -21.92 54.07 5.23
CA PRO A 17 -21.41 52.89 5.91
C PRO A 17 -22.46 52.04 6.64
N ASP A 18 -23.59 52.62 7.02
CA ASP A 18 -24.68 51.94 7.76
C ASP A 18 -25.80 51.38 6.87
N ASN A 19 -25.62 51.46 5.55
CA ASN A 19 -26.59 50.97 4.60
C ASN A 19 -26.82 49.44 4.73
N SER A 20 -27.92 49.09 5.37
CA SER A 20 -28.28 47.69 5.67
C SER A 20 -28.50 46.84 4.41
N ARG A 21 -29.03 47.46 3.33
CA ARG A 21 -29.30 46.75 2.06
C ARG A 21 -27.98 46.41 1.33
N ALA A 22 -27.00 47.30 1.38
CA ALA A 22 -25.70 47.01 0.81
C ALA A 22 -24.94 45.97 1.62
N ARG A 23 -25.00 45.99 2.95
CA ARG A 23 -24.43 44.92 3.82
C ARG A 23 -25.07 43.56 3.55
N GLN A 24 -26.41 43.47 3.40
CA GLN A 24 -27.12 42.26 3.02
C GLN A 24 -26.71 41.79 1.62
N GLY A 25 -26.53 42.71 0.67
CA GLY A 25 -26.06 42.40 -0.68
C GLY A 25 -24.69 41.72 -0.69
N LEU A 26 -23.75 42.27 0.07
CA LEU A 26 -22.39 41.59 0.21
C LEU A 26 -22.49 40.26 0.87
N ALA A 27 -23.34 40.07 1.90
CA ALA A 27 -23.55 38.76 2.53
C ALA A 27 -24.15 37.73 1.56
N ALA A 28 -25.06 38.15 0.68
CA ALA A 28 -25.63 37.29 -0.36
C ALA A 28 -24.56 36.89 -1.42
N VAL A 29 -23.67 37.79 -1.82
CA VAL A 29 -22.56 37.51 -2.73
C VAL A 29 -21.62 36.49 -2.09
N GLU A 30 -21.18 36.70 -0.84
CA GLU A 30 -20.34 35.78 -0.08
C GLU A 30 -20.96 34.38 -0.01
N SER A 31 -22.23 34.30 0.41
CA SER A 31 -22.96 33.04 0.49
C SER A 31 -23.08 32.32 -0.86
N GLY A 32 -23.23 33.08 -1.95
CA GLY A 32 -23.21 32.54 -3.32
C GLY A 32 -21.89 31.90 -3.71
N LEU A 33 -20.77 32.53 -3.31
CA LEU A 33 -19.43 32.01 -3.55
C LEU A 33 -19.13 30.78 -2.69
N ILE A 34 -19.55 30.77 -1.43
CA ILE A 34 -19.45 29.62 -0.52
C ILE A 34 -20.21 28.41 -1.10
N ARG A 35 -21.47 28.61 -1.56
CA ARG A 35 -22.22 27.50 -2.19
C ARG A 35 -21.52 26.91 -3.42
N ARG A 36 -20.82 27.75 -4.22
CA ARG A 36 -20.01 27.26 -5.35
C ARG A 36 -18.82 26.44 -4.88
N ALA A 37 -18.16 26.87 -3.80
CA ALA A 37 -17.06 26.11 -3.19
C ALA A 37 -17.52 24.76 -2.66
N GLU A 38 -18.63 24.72 -1.91
CA GLU A 38 -19.19 23.48 -1.39
C GLU A 38 -19.64 22.53 -2.49
N ARG A 39 -20.24 23.06 -3.57
CA ARG A 39 -20.62 22.26 -4.73
C ARG A 39 -19.40 21.65 -5.44
N ALA A 40 -18.34 22.42 -5.67
CA ALA A 40 -17.12 21.92 -6.28
C ALA A 40 -16.48 20.80 -5.45
N ALA A 41 -16.47 20.92 -4.12
CA ALA A 41 -15.97 19.88 -3.22
C ALA A 41 -16.87 18.64 -3.20
N ALA A 42 -18.19 18.82 -3.05
CA ALA A 42 -19.12 17.71 -2.81
C ALA A 42 -19.46 16.92 -4.07
N LEU A 43 -19.64 17.58 -5.22
CA LEU A 43 -20.10 16.91 -6.46
C LEU A 43 -18.93 16.59 -7.40
N ASP A 44 -17.96 17.50 -7.52
CA ASP A 44 -16.89 17.39 -8.51
C ASP A 44 -15.57 16.88 -7.87
N SER A 45 -15.52 16.79 -6.54
CA SER A 45 -14.28 16.51 -5.79
C SER A 45 -13.12 17.44 -6.15
N ASP A 46 -13.44 18.65 -6.67
CA ASP A 46 -12.46 19.68 -7.05
C ASP A 46 -12.19 20.63 -5.88
N PHE A 47 -11.33 20.18 -4.97
CA PHE A 47 -10.92 20.96 -3.79
C PHE A 47 -10.08 22.17 -4.17
N THR A 48 -9.42 22.16 -5.31
CA THR A 48 -8.69 23.33 -5.83
C THR A 48 -9.66 24.43 -6.25
N ALA A 49 -10.73 24.08 -6.98
CA ALA A 49 -11.79 25.02 -7.31
C ALA A 49 -12.52 25.51 -6.04
N ALA A 50 -12.79 24.61 -5.09
CA ALA A 50 -13.41 24.98 -3.81
C ALA A 50 -12.59 26.02 -3.07
N GLN A 51 -11.28 25.85 -2.95
CA GLN A 51 -10.39 26.81 -2.32
C GLN A 51 -10.34 28.15 -3.07
N ARG A 52 -10.35 28.15 -4.40
CA ARG A 52 -10.44 29.38 -5.20
C ARG A 52 -11.73 30.17 -4.93
N TRP A 53 -12.87 29.47 -4.82
CA TRP A 53 -14.14 30.09 -4.50
C TRP A 53 -14.19 30.64 -3.07
N LEU A 54 -13.61 29.90 -2.08
CA LEU A 54 -13.49 30.39 -0.70
C LEU A 54 -12.56 31.63 -0.61
N GLY A 55 -11.46 31.63 -1.36
CA GLY A 55 -10.60 32.79 -1.47
C GLY A 55 -11.34 34.02 -1.99
N LYS A 56 -12.15 33.85 -3.06
CA LYS A 56 -13.02 34.93 -3.56
C LYS A 56 -14.06 35.34 -2.52
N ALA A 57 -14.68 34.42 -1.77
CA ALA A 57 -15.62 34.75 -0.70
C ALA A 57 -14.94 35.61 0.39
N GLY A 58 -13.71 35.28 0.79
CA GLY A 58 -12.93 36.04 1.75
C GLY A 58 -12.62 37.50 1.31
N THR A 59 -12.53 37.74 0.01
CA THR A 59 -12.38 39.13 -0.47
C THR A 59 -13.65 39.96 -0.35
N VAL A 60 -14.84 39.35 -0.11
CA VAL A 60 -16.12 40.10 -0.05
C VAL A 60 -16.26 40.84 1.26
N ARG A 61 -16.16 40.12 2.38
CA ARG A 61 -16.37 40.65 3.73
C ARG A 61 -15.25 40.37 4.71
N GLY A 62 -14.14 39.79 4.23
CA GLY A 62 -13.03 39.34 5.06
C GLY A 62 -13.28 37.96 5.70
N GLU A 63 -12.36 37.59 6.61
CA GLU A 63 -12.49 36.35 7.39
C GLU A 63 -13.57 36.53 8.48
N GLY A 64 -14.64 35.78 8.35
CA GLY A 64 -15.75 35.81 9.32
C GLY A 64 -16.20 34.38 9.67
N PRO A 65 -17.06 34.23 10.69
CA PRO A 65 -17.54 32.90 11.14
C PRO A 65 -18.09 32.05 10.00
N THR A 66 -18.89 32.65 9.11
CA THR A 66 -19.51 31.97 7.95
C THR A 66 -18.46 31.33 7.02
N LEU A 67 -17.36 32.04 6.78
CA LEU A 67 -16.28 31.52 5.91
C LEU A 67 -15.45 30.45 6.62
N ILE A 68 -15.19 30.62 7.91
CA ILE A 68 -14.50 29.63 8.75
C ILE A 68 -15.30 28.34 8.77
N ASP A 69 -16.61 28.41 9.02
CA ASP A 69 -17.51 27.25 9.00
C ASP A 69 -17.57 26.57 7.63
N ALA A 70 -17.56 27.36 6.54
CA ALA A 70 -17.54 26.81 5.19
C ALA A 70 -16.24 26.04 4.89
N ARG A 71 -15.10 26.55 5.36
CA ARG A 71 -13.81 25.84 5.25
C ARG A 71 -13.85 24.52 6.03
N ALA A 72 -14.34 24.54 7.24
CA ALA A 72 -14.48 23.34 8.06
C ALA A 72 -15.39 22.28 7.40
N ARG A 73 -16.51 22.70 6.80
CA ARG A 73 -17.40 21.78 6.07
C ARG A 73 -16.72 21.18 4.84
N ILE A 74 -15.98 21.97 4.06
CA ILE A 74 -15.26 21.47 2.88
C ILE A 74 -14.15 20.49 3.29
N GLU A 75 -13.46 20.75 4.38
CA GLU A 75 -12.45 19.84 4.91
C GLU A 75 -13.10 18.53 5.41
N ALA A 76 -14.24 18.60 6.07
CA ALA A 76 -14.99 17.41 6.47
C ALA A 76 -15.44 16.56 5.26
N ILE A 77 -15.85 17.21 4.15
CA ILE A 77 -16.17 16.52 2.89
C ILE A 77 -14.93 15.79 2.35
N ARG A 78 -13.76 16.46 2.33
CA ARG A 78 -12.49 15.84 1.90
C ARG A 78 -12.16 14.61 2.72
N THR A 79 -12.15 14.74 4.03
CA THR A 79 -11.87 13.64 4.97
C THR A 79 -12.81 12.48 4.75
N ALA A 80 -14.11 12.73 4.62
CA ALA A 80 -15.10 11.68 4.38
C ALA A 80 -14.88 10.95 3.04
N GLN A 81 -14.50 11.67 1.98
CA GLN A 81 -14.17 11.06 0.68
C GLN A 81 -12.89 10.23 0.75
N LEU A 82 -11.84 10.72 1.42
CA LEU A 82 -10.60 9.97 1.63
C LEU A 82 -10.84 8.69 2.42
N ASP A 83 -11.61 8.76 3.50
CA ASP A 83 -11.98 7.58 4.29
C ASP A 83 -12.80 6.56 3.49
N ALA A 84 -13.72 7.03 2.66
CA ALA A 84 -14.49 6.16 1.77
C ALA A 84 -13.59 5.43 0.76
N LEU A 85 -12.67 6.15 0.12
CA LEU A 85 -11.70 5.58 -0.83
C LEU A 85 -10.76 4.58 -0.16
N ARG A 86 -10.21 4.92 1.03
CA ARG A 86 -9.38 4.01 1.82
C ARG A 86 -10.14 2.73 2.15
N ASN A 87 -11.35 2.86 2.69
CA ASN A 87 -12.14 1.70 3.09
C ASN A 87 -12.54 0.82 1.89
N ALA A 88 -12.84 1.42 0.75
CA ALA A 88 -13.08 0.70 -0.49
C ALA A 88 -11.82 -0.05 -0.95
N GLY A 89 -10.67 0.63 -1.03
CA GLY A 89 -9.41 0.02 -1.42
C GLY A 89 -8.97 -1.11 -0.47
N LEU A 90 -9.17 -0.96 0.85
CA LEU A 90 -8.89 -2.02 1.81
C LEU A 90 -9.80 -3.25 1.62
N ARG A 91 -11.08 -3.05 1.28
CA ARG A 91 -12.00 -4.16 0.93
C ARG A 91 -11.57 -4.85 -0.36
N ASP A 92 -11.17 -4.10 -1.37
CA ASP A 92 -10.70 -4.67 -2.65
C ASP A 92 -9.51 -5.60 -2.42
N LEU A 93 -8.58 -5.26 -1.52
CA LEU A 93 -7.40 -6.07 -1.16
C LEU A 93 -7.74 -7.42 -0.49
N THR A 94 -8.98 -7.67 -0.10
CA THR A 94 -9.40 -8.99 0.41
C THR A 94 -9.61 -10.01 -0.72
N SER A 95 -9.75 -9.54 -1.95
CA SER A 95 -9.88 -10.37 -3.16
C SER A 95 -8.54 -10.59 -3.83
N SER A 96 -8.31 -11.79 -4.37
CA SER A 96 -7.10 -12.11 -5.14
C SER A 96 -6.90 -11.26 -6.40
N LYS A 97 -7.97 -10.66 -6.93
CA LYS A 97 -7.95 -9.78 -8.10
C LYS A 97 -8.07 -8.29 -7.77
N GLY A 98 -8.32 -7.95 -6.52
CA GLY A 98 -8.65 -6.58 -6.10
C GLY A 98 -7.46 -5.61 -6.01
N LEU A 99 -6.23 -6.06 -6.25
CA LEU A 99 -5.03 -5.21 -6.17
C LEU A 99 -5.08 -4.04 -7.17
N LYS A 100 -5.61 -4.26 -8.37
CA LYS A 100 -5.79 -3.22 -9.37
C LYS A 100 -6.80 -2.17 -8.89
N ASP A 101 -7.96 -2.63 -8.42
CA ASP A 101 -9.04 -1.74 -7.98
C ASP A 101 -8.61 -0.92 -6.76
N ALA A 102 -7.84 -1.51 -5.84
CA ALA A 102 -7.25 -0.81 -4.71
C ALA A 102 -6.25 0.29 -5.15
N ARG A 103 -5.43 0.02 -6.17
CA ARG A 103 -4.52 1.03 -6.76
C ARG A 103 -5.28 2.16 -7.43
N ASP A 104 -6.40 1.87 -8.11
CA ASP A 104 -7.26 2.89 -8.69
C ASP A 104 -7.90 3.78 -7.62
N LYS A 105 -8.28 3.21 -6.45
CA LYS A 105 -8.75 3.98 -5.29
C LYS A 105 -7.65 4.85 -4.67
N LEU A 106 -6.43 4.31 -4.57
CA LEU A 106 -5.29 5.09 -4.12
C LEU A 106 -5.04 6.30 -5.03
N ALA A 107 -5.00 6.09 -6.34
CA ALA A 107 -4.81 7.18 -7.30
C ALA A 107 -5.93 8.24 -7.25
N GLN A 108 -7.16 7.84 -6.92
CA GLN A 108 -8.27 8.78 -6.67
C GLN A 108 -8.05 9.56 -5.37
N ALA A 109 -7.63 8.90 -4.29
CA ALA A 109 -7.36 9.53 -3.01
C ALA A 109 -6.20 10.54 -3.11
N GLU A 110 -5.12 10.20 -3.80
CA GLU A 110 -3.95 11.09 -4.02
C GLU A 110 -4.31 12.39 -4.75
N ARG A 111 -5.32 12.38 -5.62
CA ARG A 111 -5.78 13.60 -6.32
C ARG A 111 -6.46 14.62 -5.41
N ILE A 112 -7.06 14.18 -4.32
CA ILE A 112 -7.84 15.04 -3.42
C ILE A 112 -7.17 15.26 -2.05
N ALA A 113 -6.17 14.45 -1.73
CA ALA A 113 -5.44 14.51 -0.47
C ALA A 113 -4.50 15.74 -0.39
N LEU A 114 -4.21 16.14 0.82
CA LEU A 114 -3.11 17.05 1.11
C LEU A 114 -1.79 16.26 1.18
N PRO A 115 -0.64 16.91 0.95
CA PRO A 115 0.66 16.26 1.10
C PRO A 115 0.82 15.63 2.50
N GLY A 116 1.23 14.34 2.54
CA GLY A 116 1.45 13.63 3.80
C GLY A 116 0.16 13.17 4.51
N ASP A 117 -0.97 13.07 3.79
CA ASP A 117 -2.23 12.59 4.37
C ASP A 117 -2.10 11.14 4.86
N ALA A 118 -2.33 10.93 6.15
CA ALA A 118 -2.19 9.64 6.81
C ALA A 118 -3.11 8.55 6.24
N THR A 119 -4.28 8.91 5.73
CA THR A 119 -5.27 7.99 5.13
C THR A 119 -4.73 7.41 3.83
N VAL A 120 -4.11 8.25 3.02
CA VAL A 120 -3.45 7.85 1.74
C VAL A 120 -2.24 6.98 2.03
N GLU A 121 -1.38 7.38 2.98
CA GLU A 121 -0.18 6.61 3.35
C GLU A 121 -0.53 5.22 3.87
N LEU A 122 -1.59 5.09 4.67
CA LEU A 122 -2.07 3.81 5.16
C LEU A 122 -2.52 2.89 4.02
N LEU A 123 -3.29 3.41 3.07
CA LEU A 123 -3.75 2.62 1.92
C LEU A 123 -2.56 2.23 1.03
N ARG A 124 -1.61 3.14 0.78
CA ARG A 124 -0.38 2.87 0.02
C ARG A 124 0.43 1.76 0.66
N ALA A 125 0.73 1.86 1.95
CA ALA A 125 1.49 0.85 2.68
C ALA A 125 0.80 -0.53 2.65
N ARG A 126 -0.54 -0.56 2.70
CA ARG A 126 -1.29 -1.82 2.63
C ARG A 126 -1.23 -2.45 1.24
N ILE A 127 -1.36 -1.64 0.18
CA ILE A 127 -1.20 -2.08 -1.21
C ILE A 127 0.20 -2.65 -1.44
N GLU A 128 1.22 -1.99 -0.93
CA GLU A 128 2.61 -2.43 -1.01
C GLU A 128 2.83 -3.78 -0.33
N LEU A 129 2.32 -3.95 0.88
CA LEU A 129 2.32 -5.22 1.60
C LEU A 129 1.70 -6.35 0.77
N VAL A 130 0.50 -6.14 0.24
CA VAL A 130 -0.20 -7.16 -0.57
C VAL A 130 0.54 -7.42 -1.89
N THR A 131 1.16 -6.42 -2.48
CA THR A 131 1.96 -6.57 -3.70
C THR A 131 3.15 -7.52 -3.49
N HIS A 132 3.84 -7.42 -2.37
CA HIS A 132 5.05 -8.20 -2.10
C HIS A 132 4.78 -9.54 -1.40
N TYR A 133 3.72 -9.63 -0.60
CA TYR A 133 3.50 -10.79 0.29
C TYR A 133 2.13 -11.48 0.10
N GLY A 134 1.23 -10.93 -0.71
CA GLY A 134 -0.13 -11.45 -0.82
C GLY A 134 -0.87 -11.38 0.53
N SER A 135 -1.36 -12.52 1.02
CA SER A 135 -2.04 -12.63 2.33
C SER A 135 -1.09 -12.74 3.53
N PHE A 136 0.20 -12.92 3.27
CA PHE A 136 1.20 -13.08 4.33
C PHE A 136 1.81 -11.75 4.78
N ARG A 137 2.60 -11.82 5.85
CA ARG A 137 3.42 -10.71 6.35
C ARG A 137 4.89 -11.11 6.39
N PRO A 138 5.82 -10.14 6.30
CA PRO A 138 7.24 -10.42 6.49
C PRO A 138 7.49 -11.11 7.83
N ARG A 139 8.33 -12.15 7.82
CA ARG A 139 8.71 -12.95 9.00
C ARG A 139 7.56 -13.71 9.65
N GLN A 140 6.41 -13.80 9.02
CA GLN A 140 5.30 -14.60 9.54
C GLN A 140 5.65 -16.08 9.49
N GLY A 141 5.52 -16.75 10.64
CA GLY A 141 5.57 -18.22 10.73
C GLY A 141 4.23 -18.83 10.37
N PHE A 142 4.25 -19.94 9.63
CA PHE A 142 3.05 -20.74 9.34
C PHE A 142 3.42 -22.17 9.04
N SER A 143 2.42 -23.04 9.01
CA SER A 143 2.57 -24.40 8.54
C SER A 143 1.27 -24.84 7.88
N ASP A 144 1.35 -25.47 6.72
CA ASP A 144 0.18 -25.89 5.94
C ASP A 144 -0.42 -27.18 6.50
N ALA A 145 -1.74 -27.31 6.37
CA ALA A 145 -2.41 -28.60 6.59
C ALA A 145 -2.08 -29.52 5.43
N LEU A 146 -1.74 -30.78 5.73
CA LEU A 146 -1.46 -31.80 4.73
C LEU A 146 -2.72 -32.58 4.38
N GLN A 147 -2.82 -33.08 3.16
CA GLN A 147 -3.98 -33.85 2.67
C GLN A 147 -4.18 -35.17 3.41
N ASP A 148 -3.08 -35.76 3.84
CA ASP A 148 -3.05 -37.03 4.62
C ASP A 148 -3.26 -36.81 6.13
N GLY A 149 -3.61 -35.57 6.53
CA GLY A 149 -3.79 -35.14 7.92
C GLY A 149 -2.50 -34.59 8.54
N GLY A 150 -2.65 -33.88 9.66
CA GLY A 150 -1.53 -33.21 10.33
C GLY A 150 -1.04 -31.93 9.63
N ARG A 151 0.17 -31.51 9.95
CA ARG A 151 0.76 -30.26 9.43
C ARG A 151 2.11 -30.54 8.78
N GLY A 152 2.42 -29.74 7.76
CA GLY A 152 3.71 -29.71 7.11
C GLY A 152 4.80 -29.06 7.98
N PRO A 153 6.01 -28.91 7.43
CA PRO A 153 7.11 -28.24 8.12
C PRO A 153 6.75 -26.81 8.51
N GLN A 154 7.37 -26.33 9.57
CA GLN A 154 7.24 -24.93 9.96
C GLN A 154 7.96 -24.05 8.94
N MET A 155 7.23 -23.11 8.38
CA MET A 155 7.70 -22.18 7.35
C MET A 155 7.82 -20.78 7.94
N VAL A 156 8.68 -19.96 7.35
CA VAL A 156 8.78 -18.53 7.63
C VAL A 156 8.78 -17.74 6.33
N VAL A 157 8.11 -16.59 6.32
CA VAL A 157 8.10 -15.68 5.18
C VAL A 157 9.39 -14.84 5.20
N VAL A 158 10.28 -15.10 4.25
CA VAL A 158 11.49 -14.31 4.03
C VAL A 158 11.10 -13.01 3.32
N PRO A 159 11.52 -11.83 3.83
CA PRO A 159 11.20 -10.55 3.22
C PRO A 159 11.75 -10.41 1.80
N HIS A 160 11.06 -9.63 0.96
CA HIS A 160 11.63 -9.12 -0.28
C HIS A 160 12.78 -8.16 0.04
N GLY A 161 13.69 -7.98 -0.88
CA GLY A 161 14.85 -7.13 -0.70
C GLY A 161 16.06 -7.59 -1.50
N THR A 162 17.21 -7.01 -1.20
CA THR A 162 18.48 -7.32 -1.84
C THR A 162 19.49 -7.86 -0.83
N PHE A 163 20.39 -8.71 -1.29
CA PHE A 163 21.53 -9.17 -0.52
C PHE A 163 22.70 -9.43 -1.46
N LEU A 164 23.91 -9.46 -0.91
CA LEU A 164 25.12 -9.81 -1.65
C LEU A 164 25.32 -11.32 -1.59
N MET A 165 25.34 -11.95 -2.75
CA MET A 165 25.58 -13.39 -2.91
C MET A 165 26.98 -13.63 -3.46
N GLY A 166 27.67 -14.62 -2.89
CA GLY A 166 29.01 -15.01 -3.29
C GLY A 166 30.10 -14.49 -2.37
N ALA A 167 31.34 -14.96 -2.59
CA ALA A 167 32.49 -14.64 -1.77
C ALA A 167 33.24 -13.40 -2.28
N THR A 168 33.77 -12.60 -1.35
CA THR A 168 34.74 -11.54 -1.69
C THR A 168 36.10 -12.13 -2.05
N GLN A 169 36.99 -11.31 -2.63
CA GLN A 169 38.38 -11.71 -2.94
C GLN A 169 39.18 -12.10 -1.67
N GLU A 170 38.85 -11.46 -0.56
CA GLU A 170 39.58 -11.56 0.72
C GLU A 170 38.95 -12.62 1.64
N GLU A 171 37.84 -13.23 1.28
CA GLU A 171 37.15 -14.21 2.11
C GLU A 171 37.96 -15.52 2.19
N ILE A 172 38.41 -15.85 3.41
CA ILE A 172 39.19 -17.06 3.68
C ILE A 172 38.30 -18.29 3.47
N GLY A 173 38.69 -19.18 2.60
CA GLY A 173 37.92 -20.40 2.25
C GLY A 173 36.92 -20.21 1.12
N GLY A 174 36.75 -19.01 0.61
CA GLY A 174 35.90 -18.74 -0.56
C GLY A 174 36.48 -19.46 -1.82
N ARG A 175 35.60 -20.14 -2.57
CA ARG A 175 35.93 -20.86 -3.81
C ARG A 175 35.76 -19.96 -5.02
N ASP A 176 36.50 -20.23 -6.10
CA ASP A 176 36.37 -19.48 -7.35
C ASP A 176 34.97 -19.57 -7.96
N ALA A 177 34.25 -20.68 -7.73
CA ALA A 177 32.86 -20.86 -8.16
C ALA A 177 31.87 -19.96 -7.41
N GLU A 178 32.27 -19.37 -6.30
CA GLU A 178 31.45 -18.44 -5.48
C GLU A 178 31.73 -16.97 -5.85
N ARG A 179 32.58 -16.71 -6.79
CA ARG A 179 33.01 -15.37 -7.21
C ARG A 179 32.56 -15.06 -8.64
N PRO A 180 32.32 -13.80 -8.96
CA PRO A 180 32.39 -12.62 -8.09
C PRO A 180 31.15 -12.50 -7.16
N GLN A 181 31.34 -11.81 -6.04
CA GLN A 181 30.20 -11.38 -5.22
C GLN A 181 29.32 -10.44 -6.05
N HIS A 182 28.00 -10.64 -6.01
CA HIS A 182 27.03 -9.86 -6.78
C HIS A 182 25.74 -9.64 -5.99
N GLU A 183 25.04 -8.58 -6.34
CA GLU A 183 23.73 -8.28 -5.74
C GLU A 183 22.65 -9.19 -6.33
N VAL A 184 21.87 -9.81 -5.44
CA VAL A 184 20.66 -10.58 -5.78
C VAL A 184 19.45 -9.87 -5.18
N ARG A 185 18.43 -9.66 -6.00
CA ARG A 185 17.20 -9.00 -5.61
C ARG A 185 15.99 -9.91 -5.71
N PHE A 186 15.20 -9.95 -4.64
CA PHE A 186 13.90 -10.58 -4.63
C PHE A 186 12.81 -9.51 -4.64
N GLU A 187 12.03 -9.46 -5.70
CA GLU A 187 10.91 -8.51 -5.85
C GLU A 187 9.70 -8.87 -4.95
N ARG A 188 9.61 -10.14 -4.52
CA ARG A 188 8.55 -10.65 -3.66
C ARG A 188 9.12 -11.46 -2.52
N GLY A 189 8.43 -11.45 -1.38
CA GLY A 189 8.71 -12.38 -0.30
C GLY A 189 8.44 -13.83 -0.74
N PHE A 190 9.15 -14.77 -0.16
CA PHE A 190 8.96 -16.20 -0.37
C PHE A 190 8.94 -16.93 0.97
N ALA A 191 8.40 -18.14 0.98
CA ALA A 191 8.39 -18.98 2.16
C ALA A 191 9.54 -19.98 2.13
N MET A 192 10.16 -20.19 3.27
CA MET A 192 11.24 -21.15 3.47
C MET A 192 10.99 -21.92 4.76
N SER A 193 11.30 -23.20 4.81
CA SER A 193 11.25 -23.96 6.05
C SER A 193 12.34 -23.46 7.02
N ILE A 194 12.02 -23.46 8.32
CA ILE A 194 12.97 -23.02 9.36
C ILE A 194 14.04 -24.08 9.69
N THR A 195 13.86 -25.29 9.19
CA THR A 195 14.80 -26.43 9.30
C THR A 195 14.92 -27.13 7.96
N GLU A 196 15.96 -27.92 7.78
CA GLU A 196 16.05 -28.87 6.68
C GLU A 196 14.92 -29.88 6.75
N VAL A 197 14.60 -30.51 5.61
CA VAL A 197 13.64 -31.60 5.55
C VAL A 197 14.16 -32.80 6.34
N THR A 198 13.41 -33.24 7.34
CA THR A 198 13.82 -34.37 8.15
C THR A 198 13.60 -35.71 7.44
N VAL A 199 14.29 -36.76 7.87
CA VAL A 199 14.04 -38.14 7.38
C VAL A 199 12.59 -38.57 7.65
N ALA A 200 11.99 -38.09 8.75
CA ALA A 200 10.59 -38.39 9.08
C ALA A 200 9.63 -37.74 8.10
N ASP A 201 9.83 -36.46 7.76
CA ASP A 201 9.02 -35.72 6.78
C ASP A 201 9.12 -36.35 5.40
N PHE A 202 10.32 -36.70 4.98
CA PHE A 202 10.55 -37.35 3.69
C PHE A 202 9.91 -38.75 3.61
N ARG A 203 10.01 -39.52 4.67
CA ARG A 203 9.36 -40.83 4.75
C ARG A 203 7.84 -40.70 4.62
N ARG A 204 7.24 -39.77 5.38
CA ARG A 204 5.82 -39.46 5.29
C ARG A 204 5.38 -39.09 3.88
N PHE A 205 6.17 -38.21 3.21
CA PHE A 205 5.92 -37.86 1.81
C PHE A 205 5.94 -39.07 0.89
N VAL A 206 6.92 -39.96 1.05
CA VAL A 206 7.05 -41.18 0.23
C VAL A 206 5.86 -42.11 0.47
N GLU A 207 5.44 -42.30 1.70
CA GLU A 207 4.28 -43.16 2.08
C GLU A 207 2.97 -42.57 1.53
N ALA A 208 2.73 -41.27 1.68
CA ALA A 208 1.50 -40.64 1.24
C ALA A 208 1.37 -40.56 -0.29
N THR A 209 2.49 -40.39 -1.00
CA THR A 209 2.49 -40.17 -2.46
C THR A 209 2.89 -41.41 -3.27
N HIS A 210 3.37 -42.46 -2.61
CA HIS A 210 4.03 -43.61 -3.24
C HIS A 210 5.18 -43.19 -4.19
N ALA A 211 5.79 -42.05 -3.89
CA ALA A 211 6.91 -41.53 -4.69
C ALA A 211 8.08 -42.53 -4.63
N ARG A 212 8.71 -42.72 -5.78
CA ARG A 212 9.94 -43.53 -5.87
C ARG A 212 11.12 -42.61 -6.20
N PRO A 213 11.86 -42.11 -5.19
CA PRO A 213 13.04 -41.26 -5.40
C PRO A 213 14.06 -41.92 -6.35
N ARG A 214 14.89 -41.09 -6.98
CA ARG A 214 15.86 -41.57 -7.98
C ARG A 214 16.80 -42.63 -7.40
N ALA A 215 17.24 -42.46 -6.14
CA ALA A 215 18.11 -43.42 -5.47
C ALA A 215 17.40 -44.77 -5.28
N THR A 216 16.14 -44.77 -4.82
CA THR A 216 15.32 -45.99 -4.68
C THR A 216 15.11 -46.71 -6.02
N ARG A 217 14.85 -45.96 -7.11
CA ARG A 217 14.68 -46.57 -8.45
C ARG A 217 15.97 -47.18 -9.02
N ARG A 218 17.13 -46.62 -8.64
CA ARG A 218 18.46 -47.07 -9.09
C ARG A 218 19.09 -48.13 -8.17
N GLY A 219 18.51 -48.30 -6.96
CA GLY A 219 19.06 -49.21 -5.94
C GLY A 219 20.38 -48.74 -5.31
N HIS A 220 20.80 -47.52 -5.58
CA HIS A 220 21.98 -46.94 -4.97
C HIS A 220 21.89 -45.37 -4.94
N SER A 221 22.59 -44.79 -3.98
CA SER A 221 22.86 -43.35 -3.92
C SER A 221 24.36 -43.07 -4.10
N VAL A 222 24.70 -41.83 -4.47
CA VAL A 222 26.07 -41.36 -4.51
C VAL A 222 26.27 -40.52 -3.25
N VAL A 223 27.22 -40.93 -2.43
CA VAL A 223 27.58 -40.27 -1.17
C VAL A 223 29.04 -39.89 -1.17
N TYR A 224 29.38 -38.77 -0.53
CA TYR A 224 30.76 -38.40 -0.32
C TYR A 224 31.33 -39.27 0.81
N ASP A 225 32.46 -39.92 0.55
CA ASP A 225 33.17 -40.71 1.56
C ASP A 225 34.41 -39.94 2.02
N GLU A 226 34.35 -39.47 3.24
CA GLU A 226 35.40 -38.63 3.85
C GLU A 226 36.75 -39.33 3.94
N ARG A 227 36.75 -40.67 4.03
CA ARG A 227 38.01 -41.45 4.14
C ARG A 227 38.79 -41.51 2.82
N SER A 228 38.05 -41.66 1.74
CA SER A 228 38.66 -41.74 0.39
C SER A 228 38.72 -40.38 -0.29
N GLY A 229 38.04 -39.34 0.24
CA GLY A 229 37.90 -38.04 -0.39
C GLY A 229 37.14 -38.06 -1.72
N ASN A 230 36.36 -39.09 -1.99
CA ASN A 230 35.67 -39.28 -3.26
C ASN A 230 34.19 -39.58 -3.11
N PHE A 231 33.45 -39.36 -4.18
CA PHE A 231 32.06 -39.80 -4.26
C PHE A 231 31.96 -41.29 -4.59
N ILE A 232 31.36 -42.07 -3.72
CA ILE A 232 31.15 -43.50 -3.87
C ILE A 232 29.68 -43.88 -4.02
N ARG A 233 29.38 -44.98 -4.67
CA ARG A 233 28.03 -45.55 -4.73
C ARG A 233 27.79 -46.43 -3.51
N ARG A 234 26.67 -46.14 -2.78
CA ARG A 234 26.20 -47.02 -1.72
C ARG A 234 24.85 -47.61 -2.08
N SER A 235 24.77 -48.93 -2.02
CA SER A 235 23.54 -49.71 -2.20
C SER A 235 22.80 -49.88 -0.87
N GLY A 236 21.46 -50.11 -0.90
CA GLY A 236 20.67 -50.36 0.29
C GLY A 236 20.24 -49.08 1.04
N VAL A 237 20.09 -47.97 0.35
CA VAL A 237 19.62 -46.68 0.92
C VAL A 237 18.20 -46.42 0.47
#